data_b2d908534f2a62081d733ab1b04b28a0
#
_entry.id   b2d908534f2a62081d733ab1b04b28a0
#
_cell.length_a   1.000
_cell.length_b   1.000
_cell.length_c   1.000
_cell.angle_alpha   90.00
_cell.angle_beta   90.00
_cell.angle_gamma   90.00
#
_symmetry.space_group_name_H-M   'P 1'
#
loop_
_entity.id
_entity.type
_entity.pdbx_description
1 polymer ?
#
loop_
_entity_poly.entity_id
_entity_poly.type
_entity_poly.pdbx_seq_one_letter_code
_entity_poly.pdbx_strand_id
1 'polypeptide(L)'
;MKKWCFLLYVCILSIWLVSCGVGDLSDKESDPEELQSSESAIKGTNYVMATCTNKKCVVLYDLDLYDGENLDNCEIWSFAPASTEAYEGGGGISGVKYREDTVFGDVVIVCAGNGYAAIVSYPDGETLWETLDSGSNSHAIEILPSGNVAVAASSGDTLRLFASSAVLQNDTEKASVYKEYFLKDGHGVLWDPEYKVLWAVGQEDLNAYTVAGEGSDEELILRDDLGTLKPGLYGHDLSADFLDANYLWVTGGSHVYHFNKETGELSLDYEFGDKLDKPSVKGFGNNPDGSYFLTMPNYGVGTSWEKESYAGWSTDKIFCFYPGEDGAELETVKCKSETRAFYKVFSFYGKYQ
;
A
#
# COMPACT_ATOMS: atom_id res chain seq x y z
N MET A 1 8.10 16.30 -66.77
CA MET A 1 9.36 16.03 -67.54
C MET A 1 10.48 15.71 -66.55
N LYS A 2 11.20 14.60 -66.86
CA LYS A 2 12.44 14.08 -66.23
C LYS A 2 12.29 13.52 -64.81
N LYS A 3 12.19 12.22 -64.55
CA LYS A 3 12.93 10.96 -64.87
C LYS A 3 14.23 10.78 -64.05
N TRP A 4 14.21 9.63 -63.27
CA TRP A 4 15.31 8.67 -63.02
C TRP A 4 16.31 9.04 -61.91
N CYS A 5 16.85 8.13 -61.04
CA CYS A 5 17.28 6.73 -61.21
C CYS A 5 17.44 6.02 -59.86
N PHE A 6 17.18 4.72 -59.87
CA PHE A 6 17.58 3.67 -58.93
C PHE A 6 19.12 3.52 -58.81
N LEU A 7 19.59 3.07 -57.66
CA LEU A 7 20.77 2.22 -57.58
C LEU A 7 20.70 1.26 -56.41
N LEU A 8 20.47 -0.02 -56.74
CA LEU A 8 20.76 -1.19 -55.92
C LEU A 8 22.28 -1.40 -55.84
N TYR A 9 22.80 -1.81 -54.68
CA TYR A 9 24.09 -2.49 -54.60
C TYR A 9 23.92 -3.76 -53.74
N VAL A 10 24.04 -4.91 -54.42
CA VAL A 10 24.25 -6.25 -53.90
C VAL A 10 25.72 -6.58 -54.15
N CYS A 11 26.40 -7.15 -53.15
CA CYS A 11 27.62 -7.99 -53.32
C CYS A 11 27.86 -8.71 -51.99
N ILE A 12 27.59 -10.00 -51.87
CA ILE A 12 28.33 -11.21 -52.25
C ILE A 12 29.38 -11.64 -51.21
N LEU A 13 29.15 -12.87 -50.76
CA LEU A 13 29.93 -13.74 -49.89
C LEU A 13 31.41 -13.86 -50.28
N SER A 14 32.24 -14.09 -49.28
CA SER A 14 33.43 -14.92 -49.45
C SER A 14 33.70 -15.76 -48.21
N ILE A 15 33.58 -17.07 -48.39
CA ILE A 15 33.96 -18.13 -47.48
C ILE A 15 35.47 -18.37 -47.64
N TRP A 16 36.20 -18.47 -46.52
CA TRP A 16 37.52 -19.12 -46.48
C TRP A 16 37.57 -20.10 -45.33
N LEU A 17 37.61 -21.38 -45.71
CA LEU A 17 38.04 -22.48 -44.85
C LEU A 17 39.55 -22.61 -44.96
N VAL A 18 40.25 -22.63 -43.84
CA VAL A 18 41.54 -23.33 -43.72
C VAL A 18 41.62 -24.10 -42.43
N SER A 19 42.00 -25.34 -42.57
CA SER A 19 42.08 -26.41 -41.61
C SER A 19 43.48 -26.52 -40.98
N CYS A 20 43.49 -27.15 -39.77
CA CYS A 20 44.55 -27.91 -39.12
C CYS A 20 45.62 -27.20 -38.27
N GLY A 21 45.65 -27.62 -37.01
CA GLY A 21 46.82 -27.55 -36.15
C GLY A 21 46.48 -27.93 -34.69
N VAL A 22 46.75 -29.20 -34.31
CA VAL A 22 46.61 -29.76 -32.98
C VAL A 22 47.64 -29.10 -32.05
N GLY A 23 47.20 -28.68 -30.87
CA GLY A 23 48.06 -28.21 -29.79
C GLY A 23 47.28 -28.18 -28.49
N ASP A 24 47.48 -29.21 -27.67
CA ASP A 24 46.93 -29.41 -26.32
C ASP A 24 47.56 -28.38 -25.39
N LEU A 25 46.78 -27.52 -24.77
CA LEU A 25 47.13 -26.81 -23.54
C LEU A 25 45.81 -26.44 -22.81
N SER A 26 45.68 -27.02 -21.66
CA SER A 26 44.67 -26.77 -20.67
C SER A 26 44.60 -25.31 -20.23
N ASP A 27 43.62 -24.58 -20.68
CA ASP A 27 43.23 -23.30 -20.09
C ASP A 27 41.79 -23.42 -19.60
N LYS A 28 41.65 -23.16 -18.31
CA LYS A 28 40.38 -23.03 -17.63
C LYS A 28 39.57 -21.95 -18.29
N GLU A 29 38.52 -22.31 -19.01
CA GLU A 29 37.41 -21.40 -19.29
C GLU A 29 36.73 -21.05 -17.96
N SER A 30 36.87 -19.81 -17.59
CA SER A 30 35.99 -19.17 -16.61
C SER A 30 34.62 -19.02 -17.25
N ASP A 31 33.67 -19.79 -16.78
CA ASP A 31 32.28 -19.57 -17.07
C ASP A 31 31.90 -18.12 -16.78
N PRO A 32 31.16 -17.43 -17.65
CA PRO A 32 30.54 -16.17 -17.29
C PRO A 32 29.59 -16.48 -16.13
N GLU A 33 29.89 -15.93 -14.96
CA GLU A 33 28.96 -15.87 -13.85
C GLU A 33 27.65 -15.33 -14.40
N GLU A 34 26.64 -16.21 -14.53
CA GLU A 34 25.25 -15.81 -14.57
C GLU A 34 25.04 -14.89 -13.38
N LEU A 35 24.83 -13.61 -13.66
CA LEU A 35 24.17 -12.72 -12.73
C LEU A 35 22.78 -13.35 -12.47
N GLN A 36 22.75 -14.24 -11.47
CA GLN A 36 21.49 -14.59 -10.83
C GLN A 36 20.95 -13.29 -10.26
N SER A 37 19.96 -12.73 -10.96
CA SER A 37 19.05 -11.77 -10.38
C SER A 37 18.55 -12.41 -9.08
N SER A 38 18.96 -11.86 -7.95
CA SER A 38 18.47 -12.29 -6.65
C SER A 38 17.01 -11.84 -6.53
N GLU A 39 16.11 -12.56 -7.17
CA GLU A 39 14.72 -12.65 -6.75
C GLU A 39 14.67 -13.35 -5.39
N SER A 40 15.10 -12.71 -4.35
CA SER A 40 14.65 -13.04 -3.02
C SER A 40 13.29 -12.38 -2.83
N ALA A 41 12.23 -13.00 -3.35
CA ALA A 41 10.90 -12.76 -2.81
C ALA A 41 11.04 -12.84 -1.29
N ILE A 42 10.76 -11.73 -0.59
CA ILE A 42 10.77 -11.66 0.87
C ILE A 42 9.72 -12.67 1.34
N LYS A 43 10.17 -13.85 1.77
CA LYS A 43 9.35 -14.96 2.24
C LYS A 43 9.25 -14.96 3.76
N GLY A 44 9.06 -13.80 4.36
CA GLY A 44 8.74 -13.69 5.76
C GLY A 44 7.27 -13.34 5.93
N THR A 45 6.65 -13.85 6.96
CA THR A 45 5.27 -13.52 7.31
C THR A 45 5.19 -12.36 8.28
N ASN A 46 6.30 -11.96 8.89
CA ASN A 46 6.36 -10.99 9.99
C ASN A 46 6.82 -9.60 9.52
N TYR A 47 6.27 -9.15 8.38
CA TYR A 47 6.56 -7.83 7.83
C TYR A 47 5.38 -6.89 8.03
N VAL A 48 5.69 -5.65 8.40
CA VAL A 48 4.69 -4.57 8.46
C VAL A 48 5.20 -3.31 7.80
N MET A 49 4.31 -2.61 7.13
CA MET A 49 4.58 -1.32 6.52
C MET A 49 3.91 -0.22 7.32
N ALA A 50 4.62 0.82 7.68
CA ALA A 50 4.11 1.89 8.51
C ALA A 50 4.28 3.27 7.87
N THR A 51 3.27 4.13 8.03
CA THR A 51 3.37 5.54 7.65
C THR A 51 4.04 6.33 8.78
N CYS A 52 5.08 7.07 8.44
CA CYS A 52 5.88 7.84 9.38
C CYS A 52 5.67 9.33 9.16
N THR A 53 4.87 9.95 10.00
CA THR A 53 4.39 11.33 9.81
C THR A 53 5.45 12.38 10.06
N ASN A 54 6.27 12.22 11.09
CA ASN A 54 7.31 13.22 11.44
C ASN A 54 8.53 13.17 10.50
N LYS A 55 8.81 12.02 9.88
CA LYS A 55 9.88 11.85 8.87
C LYS A 55 9.36 11.90 7.44
N LYS A 56 8.02 11.96 7.27
CA LYS A 56 7.35 12.04 5.97
C LYS A 56 7.76 10.91 5.01
N CYS A 57 7.79 9.69 5.52
CA CYS A 57 8.18 8.50 4.78
C CYS A 57 7.25 7.32 5.08
N VAL A 58 7.37 6.30 4.25
CA VAL A 58 6.89 4.95 4.52
C VAL A 58 8.07 4.10 4.89
N VAL A 59 7.90 3.18 5.82
CA VAL A 59 8.96 2.25 6.25
C VAL A 59 8.41 0.84 6.26
N LEU A 60 9.18 -0.09 5.73
CA LEU A 60 8.96 -1.53 5.84
C LEU A 60 9.88 -2.08 6.93
N TYR A 61 9.29 -2.77 7.89
CA TYR A 61 9.98 -3.42 8.98
C TYR A 61 9.92 -4.94 8.86
N ASP A 62 11.06 -5.59 9.11
CA ASP A 62 11.14 -7.01 9.43
C ASP A 62 11.10 -7.16 10.95
N LEU A 63 9.95 -7.60 11.48
CA LEU A 63 9.75 -7.71 12.92
C LEU A 63 10.48 -8.90 13.55
N ASP A 64 10.96 -9.85 12.75
CA ASP A 64 11.84 -10.94 13.25
C ASP A 64 13.20 -10.41 13.70
N LEU A 65 13.59 -9.20 13.27
CA LEU A 65 14.80 -8.52 13.69
C LEU A 65 14.62 -7.72 15.00
N TYR A 66 13.40 -7.64 15.54
CA TYR A 66 13.13 -6.82 16.72
C TYR A 66 13.66 -7.47 17.99
N ASP A 67 14.66 -6.84 18.59
CA ASP A 67 15.37 -7.30 19.79
C ASP A 67 14.71 -6.87 21.14
N GLY A 68 13.58 -6.18 21.06
CA GLY A 68 12.86 -5.63 22.22
C GLY A 68 13.27 -4.20 22.60
N GLU A 69 14.21 -3.58 21.88
CA GLU A 69 14.73 -2.24 22.19
C GLU A 69 14.21 -1.18 21.19
N ASN A 70 14.70 -1.19 19.96
CA ASN A 70 14.40 -0.12 18.99
C ASN A 70 13.95 -0.66 17.64
N LEU A 71 12.70 -0.40 17.27
CA LEU A 71 12.11 -0.78 15.99
C LEU A 71 12.85 -0.17 14.78
N ASP A 72 13.51 0.97 14.96
CA ASP A 72 14.24 1.62 13.86
C ASP A 72 15.37 0.76 13.31
N ASN A 73 15.87 -0.23 14.10
CA ASN A 73 16.89 -1.19 13.68
C ASN A 73 16.35 -2.32 12.78
N CYS A 74 15.02 -2.43 12.66
CA CYS A 74 14.34 -3.47 11.88
C CYS A 74 13.92 -2.98 10.47
N GLU A 75 14.31 -1.75 10.10
CA GLU A 75 14.02 -1.20 8.76
C GLU A 75 14.78 -1.96 7.69
N ILE A 76 14.04 -2.43 6.67
CA ILE A 76 14.61 -3.11 5.51
C ILE A 76 14.37 -2.37 4.19
N TRP A 77 13.37 -1.48 4.16
CA TRP A 77 13.09 -0.62 3.03
C TRP A 77 12.35 0.63 3.49
N SER A 78 12.54 1.74 2.77
CA SER A 78 11.76 2.96 3.01
C SER A 78 11.62 3.80 1.75
N PHE A 79 10.57 4.60 1.68
CA PHE A 79 10.32 5.56 0.62
C PHE A 79 9.93 6.91 1.21
N ALA A 80 10.54 7.96 0.67
CA ALA A 80 10.15 9.36 0.92
C ALA A 80 10.04 10.07 -0.43
N PRO A 81 8.95 10.82 -0.70
CA PRO A 81 8.84 11.59 -1.95
C PRO A 81 10.02 12.54 -2.14
N ALA A 82 10.52 12.61 -3.37
CA ALA A 82 11.69 13.45 -3.70
C ALA A 82 11.36 14.94 -3.74
N SER A 83 10.09 15.30 -3.96
CA SER A 83 9.64 16.69 -4.06
C SER A 83 9.41 17.31 -2.70
N THR A 84 10.06 18.46 -2.42
CA THR A 84 9.77 19.26 -1.23
C THR A 84 8.35 19.87 -1.28
N GLU A 85 7.79 20.11 -2.45
CA GLU A 85 6.42 20.59 -2.65
C GLU A 85 5.38 19.61 -2.11
N ALA A 86 5.66 18.30 -2.21
CA ALA A 86 4.83 17.26 -1.57
C ALA A 86 4.71 17.42 -0.05
N TYR A 87 5.52 18.28 0.55
CA TYR A 87 5.59 18.48 2.01
C TYR A 87 5.25 19.89 2.48
N GLU A 88 5.13 20.86 1.57
CA GLU A 88 4.72 22.20 1.92
C GLU A 88 3.23 22.19 2.26
N GLY A 89 2.88 22.34 3.52
CA GLY A 89 1.49 22.39 3.96
C GLY A 89 1.13 21.49 5.15
N GLY A 90 2.07 20.67 5.64
CA GLY A 90 1.93 20.04 6.97
C GLY A 90 1.33 18.66 7.01
N GLY A 91 1.05 18.00 5.91
CA GLY A 91 0.59 16.60 5.90
C GLY A 91 1.75 15.60 5.82
N GLY A 92 1.85 14.67 6.77
CA GLY A 92 2.72 13.50 6.65
C GLY A 92 2.09 12.42 5.77
N ILE A 93 2.86 11.40 5.40
CA ILE A 93 2.31 10.19 4.76
C ILE A 93 1.27 9.59 5.71
N SER A 94 0.08 9.34 5.19
CA SER A 94 -1.11 8.95 5.96
C SER A 94 -1.68 7.60 5.53
N GLY A 95 -1.43 7.15 4.30
CA GLY A 95 -1.85 5.86 3.79
C GLY A 95 -0.77 5.21 2.94
N VAL A 96 -0.67 3.89 3.03
CA VAL A 96 0.25 3.06 2.23
C VAL A 96 -0.36 1.68 2.02
N LYS A 97 -0.08 1.06 0.88
CA LYS A 97 -0.27 -0.37 0.64
C LYS A 97 0.82 -0.90 -0.28
N TYR A 98 1.18 -2.15 -0.09
CA TYR A 98 1.95 -2.94 -1.05
C TYR A 98 0.97 -3.74 -1.92
N ARG A 99 1.24 -3.80 -3.21
CA ARG A 99 0.49 -4.64 -4.16
C ARG A 99 1.47 -5.31 -5.12
N GLU A 100 1.33 -6.64 -5.23
CA GLU A 100 2.11 -7.46 -6.16
C GLU A 100 1.32 -7.73 -7.44
N ASP A 101 2.04 -8.07 -8.51
CA ASP A 101 1.46 -8.46 -9.81
C ASP A 101 0.47 -7.44 -10.42
N THR A 102 0.66 -6.13 -10.12
CA THR A 102 -0.15 -5.09 -10.77
C THR A 102 0.26 -4.88 -12.22
N VAL A 103 -0.50 -4.07 -12.97
CA VAL A 103 -0.10 -3.67 -14.34
C VAL A 103 1.21 -2.85 -14.37
N PHE A 104 1.69 -2.38 -13.23
CA PHE A 104 2.98 -1.70 -13.03
C PHE A 104 4.06 -2.64 -12.47
N GLY A 105 3.76 -3.93 -12.26
CA GLY A 105 4.56 -4.86 -11.47
C GLY A 105 4.28 -4.73 -9.98
N ASP A 106 5.27 -5.04 -9.14
CA ASP A 106 5.17 -4.89 -7.70
C ASP A 106 5.33 -3.42 -7.30
N VAL A 107 4.38 -2.91 -6.55
CA VAL A 107 4.34 -1.49 -6.21
C VAL A 107 3.99 -1.23 -4.75
N VAL A 108 4.49 -0.12 -4.25
CA VAL A 108 3.99 0.53 -3.03
C VAL A 108 3.21 1.76 -3.45
N ILE A 109 1.97 1.87 -3.01
CA ILE A 109 1.12 3.04 -3.24
C ILE A 109 1.03 3.85 -1.96
N VAL A 110 1.15 5.17 -2.07
CA VAL A 110 1.20 6.07 -0.92
C VAL A 110 0.31 7.28 -1.11
N CYS A 111 -0.27 7.80 0.00
CA CYS A 111 -0.89 9.11 0.01
C CYS A 111 -0.50 9.92 1.27
N ALA A 112 -0.67 11.23 1.20
CA ALA A 112 -0.33 12.15 2.28
C ALA A 112 -1.41 13.23 2.48
N GLY A 113 -1.51 13.74 3.69
CA GLY A 113 -2.54 14.69 4.08
C GLY A 113 -2.51 16.04 3.36
N ASN A 114 -1.44 16.36 2.64
CA ASN A 114 -1.33 17.56 1.80
C ASN A 114 -1.82 17.39 0.36
N GLY A 115 -2.41 16.23 0.02
CA GLY A 115 -2.91 15.94 -1.32
C GLY A 115 -1.93 15.19 -2.22
N TYR A 116 -0.77 14.78 -1.73
CA TYR A 116 0.14 13.91 -2.47
C TYR A 116 -0.40 12.48 -2.55
N ALA A 117 -0.26 11.85 -3.72
CA ALA A 117 -0.44 10.42 -3.90
C ALA A 117 0.50 9.92 -4.99
N ALA A 118 0.99 8.67 -4.86
CA ALA A 118 1.93 8.09 -5.83
C ALA A 118 1.81 6.56 -5.92
N ILE A 119 2.22 6.05 -7.09
CA ILE A 119 2.60 4.66 -7.35
C ILE A 119 4.13 4.61 -7.41
N VAL A 120 4.74 3.75 -6.61
CA VAL A 120 6.19 3.61 -6.48
C VAL A 120 6.57 2.17 -6.75
N SER A 121 7.56 1.92 -7.61
CA SER A 121 8.05 0.56 -7.87
C SER A 121 8.67 -0.06 -6.62
N TYR A 122 8.46 -1.35 -6.43
CA TYR A 122 9.11 -2.10 -5.35
C TYR A 122 10.00 -3.20 -5.95
N PRO A 123 11.25 -3.38 -5.47
CA PRO A 123 11.88 -2.65 -4.35
C PRO A 123 12.62 -1.36 -4.74
N ASP A 124 12.65 -0.97 -6.02
CA ASP A 124 13.55 0.07 -6.54
C ASP A 124 13.24 1.48 -6.01
N GLY A 125 11.99 1.74 -5.62
CA GLY A 125 11.57 3.03 -5.06
C GLY A 125 11.41 4.14 -6.12
N GLU A 126 11.28 3.79 -7.41
CA GLU A 126 11.04 4.75 -8.48
C GLU A 126 9.58 5.19 -8.50
N THR A 127 9.31 6.49 -8.60
CA THR A 127 7.96 7.02 -8.76
C THR A 127 7.48 6.79 -10.19
N LEU A 128 6.45 5.94 -10.34
CA LEU A 128 5.86 5.60 -11.63
C LEU A 128 4.69 6.52 -12.02
N TRP A 129 3.98 7.02 -11.04
CA TRP A 129 2.91 8.01 -11.15
C TRP A 129 2.83 8.80 -9.84
N GLU A 130 2.51 10.09 -9.93
CA GLU A 130 2.25 10.93 -8.76
C GLU A 130 1.29 12.07 -9.07
N THR A 131 0.64 12.60 -8.02
CA THR A 131 -0.20 13.80 -8.06
C THR A 131 -0.09 14.57 -6.75
N LEU A 132 -0.36 15.89 -6.81
CA LEU A 132 -0.55 16.77 -5.64
C LEU A 132 -2.03 17.13 -5.42
N ASP A 133 -2.94 16.53 -6.19
CA ASP A 133 -4.37 16.81 -6.15
C ASP A 133 -5.20 15.56 -5.75
N SER A 134 -4.70 14.78 -4.79
CA SER A 134 -5.42 13.58 -4.32
C SER A 134 -6.56 13.90 -3.34
N GLY A 135 -6.72 15.15 -2.95
CA GLY A 135 -7.75 15.61 -2.02
C GLY A 135 -7.15 16.25 -0.76
N SER A 136 -7.98 16.97 -0.04
CA SER A 136 -7.55 17.60 1.23
C SER A 136 -7.58 16.59 2.36
N ASN A 137 -6.44 16.39 3.00
CA ASN A 137 -6.23 15.43 4.08
C ASN A 137 -6.54 13.99 3.64
N SER A 138 -5.83 13.52 2.59
CA SER A 138 -5.93 12.14 2.09
C SER A 138 -5.44 11.15 3.15
N HIS A 139 -6.18 10.06 3.35
CA HIS A 139 -5.94 9.08 4.42
C HIS A 139 -5.81 7.64 3.94
N ALA A 140 -6.30 7.33 2.76
CA ALA A 140 -6.22 5.98 2.22
C ALA A 140 -6.10 6.01 0.70
N ILE A 141 -5.41 5.02 0.17
CA ILE A 141 -5.15 4.83 -1.25
C ILE A 141 -5.28 3.35 -1.61
N GLU A 142 -5.80 3.08 -2.82
CA GLU A 142 -5.87 1.74 -3.39
C GLU A 142 -5.62 1.80 -4.89
N ILE A 143 -4.92 0.80 -5.44
CA ILE A 143 -4.78 0.62 -6.89
C ILE A 143 -5.74 -0.46 -7.35
N LEU A 144 -6.49 -0.17 -8.41
CA LEU A 144 -7.41 -1.11 -9.03
C LEU A 144 -6.66 -2.05 -10.00
N PRO A 145 -7.23 -3.20 -10.38
CA PRO A 145 -6.61 -4.10 -11.35
C PRO A 145 -6.27 -3.46 -12.69
N SER A 146 -6.96 -2.39 -13.07
CA SER A 146 -6.67 -1.59 -14.26
C SER A 146 -5.39 -0.74 -14.15
N GLY A 147 -4.89 -0.54 -12.93
CA GLY A 147 -3.83 0.41 -12.61
C GLY A 147 -4.33 1.82 -12.27
N ASN A 148 -5.64 2.05 -12.28
CA ASN A 148 -6.22 3.29 -11.78
C ASN A 148 -6.18 3.34 -10.25
N VAL A 149 -6.05 4.55 -9.69
CA VAL A 149 -5.86 4.76 -8.25
C VAL A 149 -7.07 5.44 -7.65
N ALA A 150 -7.59 4.86 -6.57
CA ALA A 150 -8.61 5.47 -5.73
C ALA A 150 -7.99 6.06 -4.46
N VAL A 151 -8.36 7.30 -4.10
CA VAL A 151 -7.89 7.98 -2.89
C VAL A 151 -9.07 8.54 -2.10
N ALA A 152 -9.14 8.20 -0.80
CA ALA A 152 -10.09 8.78 0.13
C ALA A 152 -9.47 9.93 0.92
N ALA A 153 -10.16 11.07 0.97
CA ALA A 153 -9.72 12.27 1.64
C ALA A 153 -10.78 12.83 2.59
N SER A 154 -10.38 13.06 3.84
CA SER A 154 -11.32 13.37 4.92
C SER A 154 -11.81 14.82 4.91
N SER A 155 -10.92 15.81 4.82
CA SER A 155 -11.33 17.22 4.89
C SER A 155 -12.06 17.73 3.65
N GLY A 156 -11.97 17.00 2.54
CA GLY A 156 -12.69 17.28 1.32
C GLY A 156 -14.00 16.52 1.17
N ASP A 157 -14.26 15.55 2.06
CA ASP A 157 -15.38 14.62 1.94
C ASP A 157 -15.40 13.89 0.58
N THR A 158 -14.21 13.47 0.09
CA THR A 158 -14.07 12.97 -1.27
C THR A 158 -13.46 11.57 -1.35
N LEU A 159 -13.92 10.85 -2.37
CA LEU A 159 -13.26 9.69 -2.95
C LEU A 159 -12.94 10.03 -4.41
N ARG A 160 -11.66 10.05 -4.78
CA ARG A 160 -11.21 10.33 -6.15
C ARG A 160 -10.70 9.07 -6.82
N LEU A 161 -11.12 8.85 -8.06
CA LEU A 161 -10.60 7.79 -8.94
C LEU A 161 -9.79 8.44 -10.06
N PHE A 162 -8.48 8.25 -10.04
CA PHE A 162 -7.54 8.76 -11.04
C PHE A 162 -7.35 7.79 -12.18
N ALA A 163 -7.25 8.31 -13.40
CA ALA A 163 -6.89 7.55 -14.59
C ALA A 163 -5.37 7.30 -14.68
N SER A 164 -4.73 6.94 -13.55
CA SER A 164 -3.28 6.79 -13.42
C SER A 164 -2.68 5.74 -14.37
N SER A 165 -3.46 4.74 -14.77
CA SER A 165 -3.04 3.74 -15.76
C SER A 165 -2.68 4.33 -17.12
N ALA A 166 -3.15 5.52 -17.46
CA ALA A 166 -2.82 6.19 -18.73
C ALA A 166 -1.32 6.53 -18.84
N VAL A 167 -0.59 6.60 -17.74
CA VAL A 167 0.87 6.77 -17.76
C VAL A 167 1.58 5.64 -18.49
N LEU A 168 1.02 4.41 -18.47
CA LEU A 168 1.56 3.26 -19.21
C LEU A 168 1.50 3.46 -20.74
N GLN A 169 0.68 4.39 -21.19
CA GLN A 169 0.54 4.79 -22.60
C GLN A 169 1.29 6.11 -22.91
N ASN A 170 2.11 6.59 -21.96
CA ASN A 170 2.80 7.88 -22.00
C ASN A 170 1.83 9.09 -22.09
N ASP A 171 0.60 8.95 -21.61
CA ASP A 171 -0.40 10.01 -21.55
C ASP A 171 -0.49 10.58 -20.12
N THR A 172 0.49 11.41 -19.76
CA THR A 172 0.57 12.00 -18.42
C THR A 172 -0.51 13.04 -18.15
N GLU A 173 -1.03 13.70 -19.20
CA GLU A 173 -2.14 14.63 -19.07
C GLU A 173 -3.41 13.87 -18.66
N LYS A 174 -3.71 12.77 -19.34
CA LYS A 174 -4.86 11.92 -19.02
C LYS A 174 -4.68 11.22 -17.66
N ALA A 175 -3.47 10.80 -17.32
CA ALA A 175 -3.15 10.16 -16.06
C ALA A 175 -3.37 11.07 -14.83
N SER A 176 -3.46 12.38 -15.01
CA SER A 176 -3.78 13.35 -13.97
C SER A 176 -5.29 13.64 -13.82
N VAL A 177 -6.12 13.14 -14.74
CA VAL A 177 -7.57 13.31 -14.68
C VAL A 177 -8.17 12.36 -13.65
N TYR A 178 -9.15 12.86 -12.90
CA TYR A 178 -9.90 12.06 -11.93
C TYR A 178 -11.40 12.30 -12.00
N LYS A 179 -12.16 11.33 -11.49
CA LYS A 179 -13.57 11.45 -11.14
C LYS A 179 -13.71 11.55 -9.63
N GLU A 180 -14.61 12.40 -9.15
CA GLU A 180 -14.81 12.65 -7.72
C GLU A 180 -16.18 12.19 -7.26
N TYR A 181 -16.21 11.54 -6.10
CA TYR A 181 -17.40 11.01 -5.46
C TYR A 181 -17.45 11.53 -4.01
N PHE A 182 -18.68 11.71 -3.50
CA PHE A 182 -18.87 12.10 -2.12
C PHE A 182 -18.61 10.90 -1.18
N LEU A 183 -17.72 11.09 -0.22
CA LEU A 183 -17.48 10.17 0.89
C LEU A 183 -17.13 11.00 2.12
N LYS A 184 -18.11 11.21 2.99
CA LYS A 184 -17.92 12.07 4.16
C LYS A 184 -16.79 11.55 5.04
N ASP A 185 -15.81 12.44 5.33
CA ASP A 185 -14.65 12.11 6.17
C ASP A 185 -13.97 10.79 5.74
N GLY A 186 -13.64 10.67 4.43
CA GLY A 186 -13.13 9.43 3.84
C GLY A 186 -11.76 9.03 4.41
N HIS A 187 -11.65 7.80 4.97
CA HIS A 187 -10.46 7.34 5.67
C HIS A 187 -9.92 5.97 5.26
N GLY A 188 -10.68 5.16 4.55
CA GLY A 188 -10.25 3.83 4.10
C GLY A 188 -10.77 3.51 2.71
N VAL A 189 -9.97 2.84 1.89
CA VAL A 189 -10.35 2.23 0.61
C VAL A 189 -9.65 0.89 0.46
N LEU A 190 -10.36 -0.11 -0.12
CA LEU A 190 -9.85 -1.45 -0.34
C LEU A 190 -10.52 -2.08 -1.56
N TRP A 191 -9.74 -2.57 -2.52
CA TRP A 191 -10.25 -3.38 -3.62
C TRP A 191 -10.49 -4.83 -3.17
N ASP A 192 -11.66 -5.34 -3.50
CA ASP A 192 -12.08 -6.71 -3.23
C ASP A 192 -12.27 -7.46 -4.56
N PRO A 193 -11.39 -8.43 -4.89
CA PRO A 193 -11.47 -9.15 -6.15
C PRO A 193 -12.60 -10.19 -6.19
N GLU A 194 -13.07 -10.68 -5.04
CA GLU A 194 -14.16 -11.66 -4.98
C GLU A 194 -15.50 -10.99 -5.30
N TYR A 195 -15.80 -9.89 -4.61
CA TYR A 195 -17.01 -9.11 -4.85
C TYR A 195 -16.89 -8.17 -6.05
N LYS A 196 -15.66 -7.95 -6.55
CA LYS A 196 -15.33 -7.01 -7.65
C LYS A 196 -15.82 -5.60 -7.36
N VAL A 197 -15.58 -5.15 -6.14
CA VAL A 197 -15.94 -3.83 -5.66
C VAL A 197 -14.76 -3.12 -4.99
N LEU A 198 -14.80 -1.81 -5.00
CA LEU A 198 -14.00 -0.96 -4.13
C LEU A 198 -14.82 -0.67 -2.88
N TRP A 199 -14.38 -1.17 -1.73
CA TRP A 199 -14.91 -0.77 -0.43
C TRP A 199 -14.31 0.57 -0.03
N ALA A 200 -15.13 1.43 0.57
CA ALA A 200 -14.68 2.72 1.08
C ALA A 200 -15.37 3.06 2.39
N VAL A 201 -14.59 3.41 3.42
CA VAL A 201 -15.11 3.82 4.74
C VAL A 201 -14.91 5.30 4.96
N GLY A 202 -15.97 5.94 5.45
CA GLY A 202 -15.99 7.33 5.87
C GLY A 202 -16.48 7.48 7.31
N GLN A 203 -17.04 8.65 7.65
CA GLN A 203 -17.47 8.97 9.02
C GLN A 203 -18.46 7.94 9.58
N GLU A 204 -19.47 7.57 8.81
CA GLU A 204 -20.55 6.66 9.24
C GLU A 204 -20.85 5.59 8.20
N ASP A 205 -20.34 5.76 6.98
CA ASP A 205 -20.63 4.92 5.83
C ASP A 205 -19.49 3.94 5.58
N LEU A 206 -19.82 2.68 5.35
CA LEU A 206 -18.99 1.72 4.66
C LEU A 206 -19.68 1.38 3.34
N ASN A 207 -19.19 1.95 2.27
CA ASN A 207 -19.76 1.84 0.93
C ASN A 207 -19.01 0.80 0.10
N ALA A 208 -19.72 0.17 -0.83
CA ALA A 208 -19.14 -0.65 -1.89
C ALA A 208 -19.44 -0.03 -3.26
N TYR A 209 -18.44 0.02 -4.13
CA TYR A 209 -18.58 0.54 -5.48
C TYR A 209 -18.15 -0.50 -6.51
N THR A 210 -19.00 -0.80 -7.48
CA THR A 210 -18.57 -1.49 -8.70
C THR A 210 -17.77 -0.54 -9.56
N VAL A 211 -16.75 -1.04 -10.23
CA VAL A 211 -15.99 -0.30 -11.23
C VAL A 211 -16.60 -0.59 -12.61
N ALA A 212 -17.06 0.43 -13.33
CA ALA A 212 -17.59 0.33 -14.68
C ALA A 212 -16.70 1.11 -15.66
N GLY A 213 -16.75 0.75 -16.94
CA GLY A 213 -15.88 1.34 -17.96
C GLY A 213 -14.51 0.66 -18.03
N GLU A 214 -13.58 1.26 -18.76
CA GLU A 214 -12.23 0.75 -18.97
C GLU A 214 -11.21 1.90 -19.01
N GLY A 215 -10.03 1.69 -18.46
CA GLY A 215 -8.92 2.64 -18.49
C GLY A 215 -9.33 4.01 -17.91
N SER A 216 -9.14 5.08 -18.66
CA SER A 216 -9.47 6.44 -18.21
C SER A 216 -10.97 6.73 -18.10
N ASP A 217 -11.83 5.87 -18.66
CA ASP A 217 -13.28 6.05 -18.62
C ASP A 217 -13.91 5.32 -17.42
N GLU A 218 -13.12 4.59 -16.62
CA GLU A 218 -13.59 3.94 -15.42
C GLU A 218 -14.32 4.90 -14.49
N GLU A 219 -15.37 4.39 -13.85
CA GLU A 219 -16.17 5.11 -12.87
C GLU A 219 -16.65 4.19 -11.75
N LEU A 220 -16.89 4.77 -10.59
CA LEU A 220 -17.42 4.08 -9.42
C LEU A 220 -18.93 4.19 -9.40
N ILE A 221 -19.61 3.05 -9.31
CA ILE A 221 -21.07 2.97 -9.19
C ILE A 221 -21.39 2.38 -7.82
N LEU A 222 -22.07 3.18 -6.98
CA LEU A 222 -22.47 2.73 -5.64
C LEU A 222 -23.38 1.50 -5.72
N ARG A 223 -23.11 0.53 -4.88
CA ARG A 223 -23.89 -0.68 -4.67
C ARG A 223 -24.80 -0.49 -3.45
N ASP A 224 -26.08 -0.28 -3.70
CA ASP A 224 -27.09 -0.08 -2.63
C ASP A 224 -27.39 -1.37 -1.83
N ASP A 225 -26.99 -2.51 -2.37
CA ASP A 225 -27.19 -3.84 -1.79
C ASP A 225 -26.01 -4.34 -0.95
N LEU A 226 -24.91 -3.59 -0.95
CA LEU A 226 -23.71 -3.89 -0.16
C LEU A 226 -23.32 -2.70 0.72
N GLY A 227 -22.52 -2.99 1.73
CA GLY A 227 -22.07 -1.96 2.68
C GLY A 227 -23.02 -1.78 3.84
N THR A 228 -22.79 -0.75 4.62
CA THR A 228 -23.60 -0.45 5.81
C THR A 228 -23.46 1.00 6.23
N LEU A 229 -24.48 1.50 6.93
CA LEU A 229 -24.47 2.79 7.62
C LEU A 229 -24.47 2.53 9.14
N LYS A 230 -23.48 3.07 9.84
CA LYS A 230 -23.37 2.95 11.30
C LYS A 230 -23.16 4.32 11.93
N PRO A 231 -24.23 4.96 12.46
CA PRO A 231 -24.10 6.22 13.20
C PRO A 231 -23.08 6.11 14.33
N GLY A 232 -22.15 7.07 14.38
CA GLY A 232 -21.10 7.09 15.39
C GLY A 232 -19.94 6.14 15.12
N LEU A 233 -19.80 5.59 13.91
CA LEU A 233 -18.65 4.77 13.52
C LEU A 233 -17.35 5.56 13.62
N TYR A 234 -17.30 6.77 13.06
CA TYR A 234 -16.07 7.56 12.91
C TYR A 234 -14.94 6.72 12.32
N GLY A 235 -15.17 6.20 11.12
CA GLY A 235 -14.28 5.27 10.45
C GLY A 235 -12.87 5.84 10.24
N HIS A 236 -11.83 5.05 10.52
CA HIS A 236 -10.43 5.48 10.41
C HIS A 236 -9.59 4.61 9.49
N ASP A 237 -9.89 3.32 9.38
CA ASP A 237 -9.16 2.40 8.50
C ASP A 237 -10.03 1.27 8.01
N LEU A 238 -9.60 0.67 6.90
CA LEU A 238 -10.23 -0.47 6.26
C LEU A 238 -9.14 -1.40 5.74
N SER A 239 -9.14 -2.64 6.20
CA SER A 239 -8.19 -3.66 5.77
C SER A 239 -8.86 -5.01 5.54
N ALA A 240 -8.21 -5.84 4.72
CA ALA A 240 -8.60 -7.22 4.50
C ALA A 240 -8.40 -8.05 5.77
N ASP A 241 -9.28 -9.04 5.98
CA ASP A 241 -8.97 -10.12 6.90
C ASP A 241 -8.32 -11.27 6.10
N PHE A 242 -7.01 -11.44 6.25
CA PHE A 242 -6.27 -12.49 5.54
C PHE A 242 -6.49 -13.91 6.08
N LEU A 243 -7.28 -14.06 7.15
CA LEU A 243 -7.67 -15.37 7.70
C LEU A 243 -9.06 -15.81 7.23
N ASP A 244 -9.94 -14.85 6.90
CA ASP A 244 -11.28 -15.15 6.39
C ASP A 244 -11.71 -14.13 5.32
N ALA A 245 -11.72 -14.57 4.06
CA ALA A 245 -12.07 -13.74 2.90
C ALA A 245 -13.51 -13.19 2.91
N ASN A 246 -14.41 -13.69 3.79
CA ASN A 246 -15.76 -13.15 3.93
C ASN A 246 -15.82 -11.87 4.76
N TYR A 247 -14.71 -11.47 5.36
CA TYR A 247 -14.69 -10.36 6.32
C TYR A 247 -13.67 -9.28 5.95
N LEU A 248 -13.92 -8.10 6.49
CA LEU A 248 -13.00 -6.97 6.52
C LEU A 248 -12.84 -6.48 7.97
N TRP A 249 -11.69 -5.90 8.25
CA TRP A 249 -11.46 -5.14 9.47
C TRP A 249 -11.78 -3.67 9.23
N VAL A 250 -12.61 -3.10 10.12
CA VAL A 250 -13.00 -1.69 10.09
C VAL A 250 -12.66 -1.06 11.43
N THR A 251 -11.78 -0.06 11.45
CA THR A 251 -11.51 0.71 12.66
C THR A 251 -12.41 1.93 12.74
N GLY A 252 -12.99 2.14 13.91
CA GLY A 252 -13.79 3.33 14.19
C GLY A 252 -13.21 4.15 15.35
N GLY A 253 -13.95 5.19 15.74
CA GLY A 253 -13.55 6.06 16.86
C GLY A 253 -13.45 5.32 18.19
N SER A 254 -14.29 4.31 18.44
CA SER A 254 -14.39 3.61 19.71
C SER A 254 -14.01 2.14 19.67
N HIS A 255 -14.06 1.52 18.49
CA HIS A 255 -13.92 0.08 18.34
C HIS A 255 -13.19 -0.32 17.09
N VAL A 256 -12.67 -1.55 17.08
CA VAL A 256 -12.29 -2.32 15.90
C VAL A 256 -13.42 -3.30 15.59
N TYR A 257 -13.97 -3.24 14.40
CA TYR A 257 -15.09 -4.08 13.98
C TYR A 257 -14.64 -5.13 12.98
N HIS A 258 -15.28 -6.31 13.06
CA HIS A 258 -15.21 -7.35 12.05
C HIS A 258 -16.46 -7.24 11.17
N PHE A 259 -16.29 -6.85 9.92
CA PHE A 259 -17.38 -6.60 8.98
C PHE A 259 -17.61 -7.81 8.09
N ASN A 260 -18.81 -8.38 8.16
CA ASN A 260 -19.23 -9.46 7.28
C ASN A 260 -19.72 -8.87 5.94
N LYS A 261 -19.04 -9.20 4.84
CA LYS A 261 -19.32 -8.66 3.51
C LYS A 261 -20.69 -9.08 2.96
N GLU A 262 -21.15 -10.29 3.30
CA GLU A 262 -22.43 -10.83 2.80
C GLU A 262 -23.62 -10.22 3.53
N THR A 263 -23.53 -10.11 4.87
CA THR A 263 -24.67 -9.65 5.70
C THR A 263 -24.66 -8.15 5.94
N GLY A 264 -23.54 -7.46 5.71
CA GLY A 264 -23.36 -6.03 6.03
C GLY A 264 -23.24 -5.75 7.54
N GLU A 265 -23.01 -6.77 8.37
CA GLU A 265 -22.92 -6.63 9.81
C GLU A 265 -21.52 -6.20 10.27
N LEU A 266 -21.46 -5.16 11.12
CA LEU A 266 -20.29 -4.75 11.88
C LEU A 266 -20.36 -5.36 13.28
N SER A 267 -19.62 -6.43 13.50
CA SER A 267 -19.60 -7.19 14.76
C SER A 267 -18.46 -6.79 15.68
N LEU A 268 -18.68 -6.87 16.98
CA LEU A 268 -17.64 -6.83 18.02
C LEU A 268 -17.38 -8.23 18.60
N ASP A 269 -18.15 -9.23 18.17
CA ASP A 269 -18.01 -10.63 18.56
C ASP A 269 -17.11 -11.35 17.54
N TYR A 270 -15.82 -11.33 17.80
CA TYR A 270 -14.80 -12.02 17.03
C TYR A 270 -13.67 -12.51 17.94
N GLU A 271 -12.89 -13.45 17.44
CA GLU A 271 -11.80 -14.06 18.19
C GLU A 271 -10.78 -13.01 18.65
N PHE A 272 -10.34 -13.09 19.90
CA PHE A 272 -9.43 -12.16 20.56
C PHE A 272 -9.94 -10.70 20.68
N GLY A 273 -11.25 -10.47 20.55
CA GLY A 273 -11.83 -9.13 20.63
C GLY A 273 -11.46 -8.38 21.92
N ASP A 274 -11.31 -9.08 23.04
CA ASP A 274 -10.85 -8.51 24.33
C ASP A 274 -9.46 -7.89 24.27
N LYS A 275 -8.57 -8.38 23.38
CA LYS A 275 -7.22 -7.85 23.14
C LYS A 275 -7.17 -6.87 21.98
N LEU A 276 -7.89 -7.13 20.90
CA LEU A 276 -7.78 -6.39 19.63
C LEU A 276 -8.74 -5.18 19.56
N ASP A 277 -9.92 -5.26 20.21
CA ASP A 277 -10.85 -4.12 20.23
C ASP A 277 -10.34 -3.02 21.17
N LYS A 278 -9.89 -1.92 20.56
CA LYS A 278 -9.35 -0.74 21.25
C LYS A 278 -9.93 0.53 20.63
N PRO A 279 -10.15 1.57 21.46
CA PRO A 279 -10.58 2.87 20.95
C PRO A 279 -9.44 3.60 20.20
N SER A 280 -9.84 4.43 19.24
CA SER A 280 -8.94 5.35 18.53
C SER A 280 -7.84 4.66 17.71
N VAL A 281 -8.03 3.42 17.32
CA VAL A 281 -7.10 2.71 16.43
C VAL A 281 -7.07 3.42 15.08
N LYS A 282 -5.86 3.76 14.60
CA LYS A 282 -5.65 4.48 13.35
C LYS A 282 -5.33 3.55 12.17
N GLY A 283 -4.64 2.46 12.42
CA GLY A 283 -4.37 1.39 11.47
C GLY A 283 -4.48 0.06 12.17
N PHE A 284 -5.10 -0.92 11.51
CA PHE A 284 -5.29 -2.28 11.99
C PHE A 284 -5.19 -3.26 10.84
N GLY A 285 -4.67 -4.44 11.09
CA GLY A 285 -4.68 -5.55 10.15
C GLY A 285 -4.13 -6.82 10.75
N ASN A 286 -4.19 -7.88 9.97
CA ASN A 286 -3.57 -9.16 10.26
C ASN A 286 -2.70 -9.62 9.09
N ASN A 287 -1.90 -10.64 9.34
CA ASN A 287 -1.14 -11.38 8.33
C ASN A 287 -1.70 -12.79 8.17
N PRO A 288 -1.39 -13.50 7.07
CA PRO A 288 -1.83 -14.88 6.84
C PRO A 288 -1.33 -15.89 7.89
N ASP A 289 -0.32 -15.55 8.70
CA ASP A 289 0.19 -16.38 9.79
C ASP A 289 -0.61 -16.27 11.10
N GLY A 290 -1.66 -15.45 11.12
CA GLY A 290 -2.48 -15.22 12.29
C GLY A 290 -1.95 -14.14 13.24
N SER A 291 -0.86 -13.45 12.88
CA SER A 291 -0.44 -12.27 13.63
C SER A 291 -1.30 -11.05 13.31
N TYR A 292 -1.48 -10.17 14.31
CA TYR A 292 -2.22 -8.90 14.17
C TYR A 292 -1.31 -7.74 14.54
N PHE A 293 -1.64 -6.56 14.03
CA PHE A 293 -0.92 -5.33 14.36
C PHE A 293 -1.88 -4.13 14.37
N LEU A 294 -1.56 -3.13 15.20
CA LEU A 294 -2.30 -1.88 15.23
C LEU A 294 -1.45 -0.69 15.68
N THR A 295 -1.94 0.50 15.35
CA THR A 295 -1.43 1.77 15.88
C THR A 295 -2.54 2.54 16.59
N MET A 296 -2.19 3.13 17.75
CA MET A 296 -3.07 3.99 18.55
C MET A 296 -2.33 5.24 18.98
N PRO A 297 -2.96 6.44 18.99
CA PRO A 297 -2.32 7.65 19.46
C PRO A 297 -1.80 7.58 20.89
N ASN A 298 -0.71 8.26 21.16
CA ASN A 298 -0.08 8.34 22.48
C ASN A 298 -0.72 9.40 23.40
N TYR A 299 -2.02 9.58 23.41
CA TYR A 299 -2.69 10.62 24.19
C TYR A 299 -2.09 10.84 25.58
N GLY A 300 -1.49 12.03 25.82
CA GLY A 300 -0.96 12.41 27.13
C GLY A 300 0.21 11.59 27.66
N VAL A 301 0.77 10.69 26.88
CA VAL A 301 1.97 9.92 27.23
C VAL A 301 3.18 10.57 26.57
N GLY A 302 4.28 10.74 27.32
CA GLY A 302 5.54 11.23 26.78
C GLY A 302 6.01 10.39 25.60
N THR A 303 6.37 11.03 24.50
CA THR A 303 6.87 10.40 23.29
C THR A 303 8.39 10.54 23.20
N SER A 304 9.05 9.69 22.44
CA SER A 304 10.49 9.79 22.20
C SER A 304 10.86 10.97 21.29
N TRP A 305 9.89 11.58 20.57
CA TRP A 305 10.08 12.77 19.75
C TRP A 305 9.59 14.03 20.45
N GLU A 306 10.31 15.13 20.29
CA GLU A 306 10.13 16.38 21.02
C GLU A 306 8.84 17.16 20.68
N LYS A 307 8.01 16.71 19.72
CA LYS A 307 6.84 17.45 19.27
C LYS A 307 5.54 16.81 19.76
N GLU A 308 4.98 17.32 20.82
CA GLU A 308 3.64 17.02 21.34
C GLU A 308 2.53 17.13 20.28
N SER A 309 2.74 17.87 19.19
CA SER A 309 1.76 18.10 18.13
C SER A 309 1.33 16.82 17.39
N TYR A 310 2.13 15.77 17.40
CA TYR A 310 1.80 14.50 16.76
C TYR A 310 1.10 13.52 17.71
N ALA A 311 1.25 13.67 19.02
CA ALA A 311 0.79 12.69 20.00
C ALA A 311 -0.75 12.51 20.06
N GLY A 312 -1.51 13.49 19.57
CA GLY A 312 -2.97 13.40 19.50
C GLY A 312 -3.52 12.46 18.43
N TRP A 313 -2.70 12.08 17.43
CA TRP A 313 -3.13 11.27 16.31
C TRP A 313 -2.08 10.27 15.80
N SER A 314 -0.87 10.24 16.39
CA SER A 314 0.19 9.30 16.07
C SER A 314 0.82 8.68 17.32
N THR A 315 1.67 7.69 17.11
CA THR A 315 2.29 6.87 18.15
C THR A 315 3.77 6.59 17.83
N ASP A 316 4.58 6.33 18.85
CA ASP A 316 5.95 5.80 18.70
C ASP A 316 5.99 4.25 18.69
N LYS A 317 4.81 3.59 18.65
CA LYS A 317 4.73 2.14 18.80
C LYS A 317 3.83 1.52 17.76
N ILE A 318 4.22 0.34 17.29
CA ILE A 318 3.35 -0.64 16.66
C ILE A 318 3.06 -1.72 17.70
N PHE A 319 1.79 -2.00 17.95
CA PHE A 319 1.38 -3.12 18.78
C PHE A 319 1.22 -4.33 17.88
N CYS A 320 2.01 -5.37 18.13
CA CYS A 320 1.97 -6.64 17.42
C CYS A 320 1.44 -7.72 18.35
N PHE A 321 0.64 -8.62 17.81
CA PHE A 321 0.00 -9.71 18.55
C PHE A 321 0.27 -10.99 17.79
N TYR A 322 0.85 -11.97 18.48
CA TYR A 322 1.23 -13.25 17.91
C TYR A 322 0.44 -14.39 18.54
N PRO A 323 -0.03 -15.37 17.76
CA PRO A 323 -0.61 -16.58 18.32
C PRO A 323 0.39 -17.27 19.26
N GLY A 324 -0.05 -17.59 20.48
CA GLY A 324 0.72 -18.44 21.40
C GLY A 324 0.89 -19.88 20.87
N GLU A 325 1.70 -20.69 21.54
CA GLU A 325 2.02 -22.05 21.07
C GLU A 325 0.79 -22.95 20.83
N ASP A 326 -0.30 -22.75 21.56
CA ASP A 326 -1.54 -23.49 21.40
C ASP A 326 -2.62 -22.75 20.59
N GLY A 327 -2.32 -21.53 20.15
CA GLY A 327 -3.26 -20.66 19.42
C GLY A 327 -4.43 -20.12 20.24
N ALA A 328 -4.51 -20.46 21.54
CA ALA A 328 -5.65 -20.07 22.38
C ALA A 328 -5.57 -18.62 22.89
N GLU A 329 -4.40 -18.02 22.87
CA GLU A 329 -4.16 -16.65 23.32
C GLU A 329 -3.22 -15.90 22.36
N LEU A 330 -3.32 -14.57 22.38
CA LEU A 330 -2.36 -13.71 21.69
C LEU A 330 -1.31 -13.17 22.67
N GLU A 331 -0.05 -13.31 22.30
CA GLU A 331 1.05 -12.61 22.96
C GLU A 331 1.17 -11.19 22.37
N THR A 332 1.41 -10.19 23.21
CA THR A 332 1.51 -8.80 22.80
C THR A 332 2.93 -8.29 22.86
N VAL A 333 3.46 -7.82 21.74
CA VAL A 333 4.74 -7.13 21.64
C VAL A 333 4.50 -5.67 21.26
N LYS A 334 5.19 -4.75 21.97
CA LYS A 334 5.14 -3.31 21.69
C LYS A 334 6.44 -2.90 21.01
N CYS A 335 6.44 -2.86 19.70
CA CYS A 335 7.60 -2.48 18.90
C CYS A 335 7.74 -0.96 18.90
N LYS A 336 8.69 -0.42 19.63
CA LYS A 336 8.86 1.01 19.83
C LYS A 336 9.96 1.57 18.94
N SER A 337 9.68 2.70 18.26
CA SER A 337 10.66 3.53 17.58
C SER A 337 11.16 4.66 18.49
N GLU A 338 12.45 4.97 18.43
CA GLU A 338 13.04 6.12 19.11
C GLU A 338 12.90 7.42 18.34
N THR A 339 12.75 7.35 17.01
CA THR A 339 12.83 8.53 16.14
C THR A 339 11.59 8.81 15.33
N ARG A 340 10.64 7.86 15.22
CA ARG A 340 9.49 7.93 14.32
C ARG A 340 8.15 8.04 15.01
N ALA A 341 7.26 8.81 14.39
CA ALA A 341 5.85 8.94 14.74
C ALA A 341 4.99 8.25 13.70
N PHE A 342 4.39 7.13 14.05
CA PHE A 342 3.53 6.33 13.17
C PHE A 342 2.09 6.82 13.21
N TYR A 343 1.43 6.87 12.06
CA TYR A 343 -0.01 7.10 11.98
C TYR A 343 -0.76 5.78 11.74
N LYS A 344 -0.49 5.11 10.62
CA LYS A 344 -1.09 3.82 10.28
C LYS A 344 -0.02 2.75 10.07
N VAL A 345 -0.42 1.51 10.28
CA VAL A 345 0.35 0.31 10.00
C VAL A 345 -0.46 -0.63 9.10
N PHE A 346 0.20 -1.33 8.19
CA PHE A 346 -0.41 -2.19 7.18
C PHE A 346 0.37 -3.48 7.04
N SER A 347 -0.32 -4.55 6.64
CA SER A 347 0.32 -5.79 6.21
C SER A 347 1.18 -5.54 4.97
N PHE A 348 2.35 -6.16 4.94
CA PHE A 348 3.16 -6.26 3.73
C PHE A 348 2.79 -7.55 2.96
N TYR A 349 1.51 -7.71 2.69
CA TYR A 349 0.99 -8.80 1.88
C TYR A 349 0.31 -8.21 0.64
N GLY A 350 0.92 -8.48 -0.53
CA GLY A 350 0.62 -7.73 -1.75
C GLY A 350 -0.63 -8.19 -2.48
N LYS A 351 -1.15 -9.39 -2.17
CA LYS A 351 -2.36 -9.88 -2.82
C LYS A 351 -3.59 -9.13 -2.33
N TYR A 352 -4.50 -8.93 -3.27
CA TYR A 352 -5.86 -8.60 -2.88
C TYR A 352 -6.45 -9.80 -2.14
N GLN A 353 -7.37 -9.54 -1.24
CA GLN A 353 -8.01 -10.57 -0.42
C GLN A 353 -8.78 -11.56 -1.27
#